data_010b316b2967cd65a9c20b798b7af1f1
#
_entry.id   010b316b2967cd65a9c20b798b7af1f1
#
_cell.length_a   1.000
_cell.length_b   1.000
_cell.length_c   1.000
_cell.angle_alpha   90.00
_cell.angle_beta   90.00
_cell.angle_gamma   90.00
#
_symmetry.space_group_name_H-M   'P 1'
#
loop_
_entity.id
_entity.type
_entity.pdbx_description
1 polymer ?
#
loop_
_entity_poly.entity_id
_entity_poly.type
_entity_poly.pdbx_seq_one_letter_code
_entity_poly.pdbx_strand_id
1 'polypeptide(L)'
;MAKSSKKKSFSVSQMSQLIDKISDETKIIIEDSTEQGYINTDIYIMNALLSKSILSGGVCDDRITIFAGPPNTGKSYLIYNIARNAQKAGKFILFIDTEHSVSRQVLQGFGLDTNVDNLKLISSNKVEDLKIFLTKFLDGLKTAKDDGAEIPEVVIFLDSIGQLASEKEKQDALDGKNKQDMTRAKSIKQLFRVINSDLGYLGIPMIATNHTYEDTTAFFPIQIMSGGKGAEYSASTIVFLSTAKLKTGREDEMDLNSSGVIVTAQSRKNRIAKPKKVKFEIDHEYGTNKFKGLEYFCTPENFEKVGIAKGKKSEEDGVIGLNPGGTRWYVRHLDKSFFEKQLYTPEVFTQEVLEALEPIIYKYFDYSSFEEQQSFVEKMEKDEIIEDKDFDEIDNDDLF
;
A
#
# COMPACT_ATOMS: atom_id res chain seq x y z
N MET A 1 -60.12 -21.83 30.32
CA MET A 1 -58.80 -22.39 30.00
C MET A 1 -58.18 -21.60 28.88
N ALA A 2 -57.22 -20.73 29.17
CA ALA A 2 -56.52 -19.95 28.18
C ALA A 2 -55.42 -20.80 27.56
N LYS A 3 -55.46 -21.02 26.23
CA LYS A 3 -54.38 -21.69 25.49
C LYS A 3 -53.17 -20.74 25.44
N SER A 4 -52.13 -21.08 26.20
CA SER A 4 -50.80 -20.47 26.08
C SER A 4 -50.24 -20.77 24.69
N SER A 5 -50.21 -19.76 23.82
CA SER A 5 -49.49 -19.83 22.53
C SER A 5 -48.01 -19.81 22.83
N LYS A 6 -47.34 -20.98 22.75
CA LYS A 6 -45.88 -21.03 22.74
C LYS A 6 -45.38 -20.19 21.60
N LYS A 7 -44.75 -19.03 21.86
CA LYS A 7 -43.97 -18.28 20.88
C LYS A 7 -42.88 -19.22 20.35
N LYS A 8 -42.91 -19.54 19.04
CA LYS A 8 -41.83 -20.26 18.38
C LYS A 8 -40.59 -19.36 18.44
N SER A 9 -39.59 -19.75 19.19
CA SER A 9 -38.28 -19.06 19.19
C SER A 9 -37.52 -19.45 17.92
N PHE A 10 -37.02 -18.49 17.20
CA PHE A 10 -36.15 -18.68 16.05
C PHE A 10 -34.72 -18.87 16.58
N SER A 11 -34.07 -19.98 16.24
CA SER A 11 -32.72 -20.29 16.75
C SER A 11 -31.66 -19.53 15.92
N VAL A 12 -30.48 -19.30 16.51
CA VAL A 12 -29.33 -18.70 15.84
C VAL A 12 -28.96 -19.48 14.58
N SER A 13 -28.99 -20.80 14.63
CA SER A 13 -28.73 -21.66 13.46
C SER A 13 -29.76 -21.48 12.35
N GLN A 14 -31.03 -21.33 12.69
CA GLN A 14 -32.07 -21.06 11.69
C GLN A 14 -31.92 -19.67 11.07
N MET A 15 -31.41 -18.69 11.82
CA MET A 15 -31.11 -17.36 11.30
C MET A 15 -29.94 -17.41 10.33
N SER A 16 -28.85 -18.12 10.65
CA SER A 16 -27.72 -18.34 9.74
C SER A 16 -28.16 -18.96 8.42
N GLN A 17 -28.88 -20.09 8.48
CA GLN A 17 -29.40 -20.77 7.28
C GLN A 17 -30.34 -19.88 6.43
N LEU A 18 -31.11 -19.00 7.08
CA LEU A 18 -31.96 -18.05 6.37
C LEU A 18 -31.10 -17.00 5.64
N ILE A 19 -30.05 -16.51 6.30
CA ILE A 19 -29.13 -15.54 5.68
C ILE A 19 -28.42 -16.17 4.49
N ASP A 20 -27.89 -17.38 4.63
CA ASP A 20 -27.21 -18.13 3.57
C ASP A 20 -28.14 -18.27 2.34
N LYS A 21 -29.39 -18.70 2.57
CA LYS A 21 -30.38 -18.83 1.50
C LYS A 21 -30.71 -17.51 0.81
N ILE A 22 -30.88 -16.41 1.59
CA ILE A 22 -31.16 -15.09 1.02
C ILE A 22 -29.94 -14.57 0.24
N SER A 23 -28.73 -14.83 0.73
CA SER A 23 -27.48 -14.48 0.06
C SER A 23 -27.41 -15.12 -1.31
N ASP A 24 -27.64 -16.42 -1.43
CA ASP A 24 -27.68 -17.16 -2.70
C ASP A 24 -28.74 -16.59 -3.67
N GLU A 25 -29.93 -16.30 -3.17
CA GLU A 25 -31.02 -15.75 -3.99
C GLU A 25 -30.76 -14.30 -4.46
N THR A 26 -30.05 -13.50 -3.65
CA THR A 26 -29.81 -12.08 -3.90
C THR A 26 -28.42 -11.75 -4.41
N LYS A 27 -27.54 -12.77 -4.53
CA LYS A 27 -26.12 -12.60 -4.89
C LYS A 27 -25.36 -11.63 -3.96
N ILE A 28 -25.79 -11.57 -2.70
CA ILE A 28 -25.05 -10.85 -1.66
C ILE A 28 -23.94 -11.75 -1.14
N ILE A 29 -22.72 -11.23 -1.09
CA ILE A 29 -21.55 -12.00 -0.61
C ILE A 29 -21.64 -12.12 0.91
N ILE A 30 -21.56 -13.35 1.42
CA ILE A 30 -21.19 -13.60 2.80
C ILE A 30 -19.68 -13.75 2.79
N GLU A 31 -18.97 -12.83 3.46
CA GLU A 31 -17.52 -12.95 3.62
C GLU A 31 -17.22 -14.12 4.53
N ASP A 32 -16.84 -15.25 3.97
CA ASP A 32 -16.12 -16.28 4.67
C ASP A 32 -14.69 -15.83 4.88
N SER A 33 -14.06 -16.22 5.97
CA SER A 33 -12.69 -15.88 6.34
C SER A 33 -11.66 -16.53 5.40
N THR A 34 -11.63 -16.10 4.14
CA THR A 34 -10.56 -16.45 3.22
C THR A 34 -9.30 -15.68 3.62
N GLU A 35 -8.17 -16.37 3.64
CA GLU A 35 -6.88 -15.71 3.88
C GLU A 35 -6.68 -14.59 2.84
N GLN A 36 -6.38 -13.38 3.34
CA GLN A 36 -6.14 -12.23 2.49
C GLN A 36 -4.85 -12.41 1.72
N GLY A 37 -4.91 -12.34 0.40
CA GLY A 37 -3.74 -12.36 -0.47
C GLY A 37 -3.11 -10.99 -0.65
N TYR A 38 -1.83 -10.97 -1.03
CA TYR A 38 -1.06 -9.74 -1.23
C TYR A 38 -0.15 -9.84 -2.43
N ILE A 39 0.05 -8.71 -3.12
CA ILE A 39 0.99 -8.56 -4.23
C ILE A 39 2.24 -7.83 -3.69
N ASN A 40 3.38 -8.50 -3.76
CA ASN A 40 4.67 -7.98 -3.28
C ASN A 40 5.09 -6.71 -4.04
N THR A 41 5.60 -5.71 -3.31
CA THR A 41 6.10 -4.45 -3.87
C THR A 41 7.59 -4.46 -4.22
N ASP A 42 8.33 -5.53 -3.91
CA ASP A 42 9.79 -5.64 -3.92
C ASP A 42 10.52 -4.74 -2.90
N ILE A 43 9.80 -4.18 -1.95
CA ILE A 43 10.35 -3.34 -0.88
C ILE A 43 9.78 -3.85 0.43
N TYR A 44 10.59 -4.52 1.25
CA TYR A 44 10.13 -5.16 2.48
C TYR A 44 9.38 -4.22 3.42
N ILE A 45 9.96 -3.03 3.68
CA ILE A 45 9.31 -2.07 4.59
C ILE A 45 7.99 -1.50 4.02
N MET A 46 7.87 -1.43 2.69
CA MET A 46 6.64 -1.02 2.03
C MET A 46 5.56 -2.10 2.12
N ASN A 47 5.94 -3.38 1.99
CA ASN A 47 5.04 -4.50 2.24
C ASN A 47 4.46 -4.43 3.67
N ALA A 48 5.33 -4.20 4.66
CA ALA A 48 4.89 -4.04 6.05
C ALA A 48 3.96 -2.85 6.26
N LEU A 49 4.26 -1.70 5.65
CA LEU A 49 3.40 -0.51 5.71
C LEU A 49 1.98 -0.80 5.18
N LEU A 50 1.88 -1.60 4.13
CA LEU A 50 0.61 -1.93 3.47
C LEU A 50 -0.18 -3.01 4.21
N SER A 51 0.50 -4.05 4.73
CA SER A 51 -0.13 -5.27 5.22
C SER A 51 0.52 -5.94 6.44
N LYS A 52 1.38 -5.24 7.18
CA LYS A 52 2.07 -5.65 8.41
C LYS A 52 3.24 -6.63 8.20
N SER A 53 3.28 -7.40 7.13
CA SER A 53 4.28 -8.44 6.87
C SER A 53 5.31 -7.98 5.85
N ILE A 54 6.60 -8.27 6.10
CA ILE A 54 7.68 -8.06 5.12
C ILE A 54 7.79 -9.24 4.15
N LEU A 55 7.51 -10.45 4.58
CA LEU A 55 7.72 -11.67 3.80
C LEU A 55 6.53 -12.02 2.92
N SER A 56 5.32 -12.04 3.48
CA SER A 56 4.08 -12.39 2.79
C SER A 56 3.19 -11.20 2.49
N GLY A 57 3.63 -9.99 2.81
CA GLY A 57 2.86 -8.77 2.66
C GLY A 57 2.96 -8.10 1.29
N GLY A 58 2.30 -6.96 1.19
CA GLY A 58 2.25 -6.14 -0.03
C GLY A 58 0.92 -5.44 -0.22
N VAL A 59 0.58 -5.14 -1.47
CA VAL A 59 -0.72 -4.58 -1.83
C VAL A 59 -1.79 -5.67 -1.73
N CYS A 60 -2.89 -5.36 -1.05
CA CYS A 60 -4.04 -6.25 -0.94
C CYS A 60 -4.60 -6.62 -2.31
N ASP A 61 -4.84 -7.90 -2.57
CA ASP A 61 -5.15 -8.44 -3.89
C ASP A 61 -6.66 -8.49 -4.22
N ASP A 62 -7.50 -7.88 -3.40
CA ASP A 62 -8.96 -7.79 -3.59
C ASP A 62 -9.53 -6.38 -3.39
N ARG A 63 -8.68 -5.36 -3.17
CA ARG A 63 -9.13 -4.01 -2.77
C ARG A 63 -8.49 -2.90 -3.58
N ILE A 64 -9.03 -1.69 -3.40
CA ILE A 64 -8.49 -0.49 -4.05
C ILE A 64 -7.38 0.11 -3.18
N THR A 65 -6.18 0.23 -3.76
CA THR A 65 -5.01 0.91 -3.17
C THR A 65 -4.61 2.10 -4.01
N ILE A 66 -4.36 3.25 -3.38
CA ILE A 66 -3.98 4.49 -4.07
C ILE A 66 -2.63 4.98 -3.54
N PHE A 67 -1.68 5.22 -4.46
CA PHE A 67 -0.44 5.94 -4.20
C PHE A 67 -0.58 7.38 -4.68
N ALA A 68 -0.54 8.33 -3.75
CA ALA A 68 -0.74 9.75 -4.04
C ALA A 68 0.51 10.56 -3.71
N GLY A 69 0.76 11.66 -4.44
CA GLY A 69 1.89 12.53 -4.17
C GLY A 69 2.20 13.48 -5.32
N PRO A 70 3.10 14.44 -5.10
CA PRO A 70 3.60 15.33 -6.14
C PRO A 70 4.27 14.57 -7.31
N PRO A 71 4.56 15.23 -8.42
CA PRO A 71 5.38 14.63 -9.49
C PRO A 71 6.73 14.13 -8.97
N ASN A 72 7.28 13.10 -9.61
CA ASN A 72 8.61 12.54 -9.33
C ASN A 72 8.77 11.93 -7.92
N THR A 73 7.68 11.51 -7.28
CA THR A 73 7.71 10.82 -5.97
C THR A 73 7.76 9.30 -6.06
N GLY A 74 7.96 8.73 -7.26
CA GLY A 74 8.09 7.28 -7.45
C GLY A 74 6.75 6.53 -7.55
N LYS A 75 5.60 7.22 -7.72
CA LYS A 75 4.28 6.57 -7.86
C LYS A 75 4.25 5.53 -8.98
N SER A 76 4.54 5.96 -10.20
CA SER A 76 4.54 5.07 -11.39
C SER A 76 5.61 3.98 -11.26
N TYR A 77 6.79 4.29 -10.68
CA TYR A 77 7.82 3.30 -10.38
C TYR A 77 7.28 2.16 -9.50
N LEU A 78 6.58 2.48 -8.42
CA LEU A 78 5.99 1.49 -7.52
C LEU A 78 4.96 0.62 -8.23
N ILE A 79 4.03 1.23 -8.98
CA ILE A 79 2.97 0.44 -9.63
C ILE A 79 3.50 -0.45 -10.74
N TYR A 80 4.60 -0.07 -11.43
CA TYR A 80 5.25 -0.94 -12.43
C TYR A 80 5.91 -2.15 -11.78
N ASN A 81 6.58 -1.98 -10.64
CA ASN A 81 7.14 -3.10 -9.88
C ASN A 81 6.04 -4.04 -9.38
N ILE A 82 4.94 -3.50 -8.86
CA ILE A 82 3.79 -4.30 -8.41
C ILE A 82 3.16 -5.03 -9.62
N ALA A 83 3.00 -4.37 -10.76
CA ALA A 83 2.48 -4.99 -11.98
C ALA A 83 3.35 -6.14 -12.47
N ARG A 84 4.69 -5.96 -12.46
CA ARG A 84 5.64 -7.03 -12.77
C ARG A 84 5.48 -8.23 -11.85
N ASN A 85 5.34 -8.00 -10.55
CA ASN A 85 5.20 -9.07 -9.58
C ASN A 85 3.83 -9.79 -9.70
N ALA A 86 2.77 -9.04 -9.96
CA ALA A 86 1.47 -9.61 -10.28
C ALA A 86 1.52 -10.48 -11.55
N GLN A 87 2.18 -10.01 -12.62
CA GLN A 87 2.37 -10.77 -13.85
C GLN A 87 3.19 -12.04 -13.63
N LYS A 88 4.27 -11.97 -12.84
CA LYS A 88 5.08 -13.15 -12.47
C LYS A 88 4.27 -14.18 -11.67
N ALA A 89 3.29 -13.73 -10.89
CA ALA A 89 2.35 -14.60 -10.19
C ALA A 89 1.25 -15.17 -11.10
N GLY A 90 1.30 -14.91 -12.42
CA GLY A 90 0.34 -15.43 -13.40
C GLY A 90 -0.93 -14.60 -13.56
N LYS A 91 -1.04 -13.45 -12.88
CA LYS A 91 -2.25 -12.62 -12.94
C LYS A 91 -2.34 -11.87 -14.28
N PHE A 92 -3.57 -11.64 -14.74
CA PHE A 92 -3.85 -10.79 -15.90
C PHE A 92 -3.73 -9.32 -15.54
N ILE A 93 -2.94 -8.57 -16.29
CA ILE A 93 -2.68 -7.14 -16.04
C ILE A 93 -3.50 -6.30 -17.00
N LEU A 94 -4.45 -5.54 -16.47
CA LEU A 94 -5.13 -4.46 -17.19
C LEU A 94 -4.51 -3.12 -16.77
N PHE A 95 -3.69 -2.54 -17.63
CA PHE A 95 -3.03 -1.27 -17.35
C PHE A 95 -3.76 -0.13 -18.08
N ILE A 96 -4.24 0.86 -17.35
CA ILE A 96 -5.00 2.01 -17.85
C ILE A 96 -4.11 3.25 -17.70
N ASP A 97 -3.63 3.77 -18.82
CA ASP A 97 -2.81 4.97 -18.90
C ASP A 97 -3.67 6.18 -19.27
N THR A 98 -3.79 7.13 -18.35
CA THR A 98 -4.55 8.39 -18.57
C THR A 98 -3.63 9.56 -18.89
N GLU A 99 -2.32 9.39 -18.71
CA GLU A 99 -1.30 10.42 -18.94
C GLU A 99 -0.65 10.32 -20.30
N HIS A 100 -0.93 9.23 -21.05
CA HIS A 100 -0.25 8.90 -22.30
C HIS A 100 1.29 8.80 -22.15
N SER A 101 1.73 8.37 -20.97
CA SER A 101 3.15 8.29 -20.59
C SER A 101 3.70 6.86 -20.59
N VAL A 102 2.82 5.86 -20.60
CA VAL A 102 3.17 4.45 -20.53
C VAL A 102 3.29 3.86 -21.94
N SER A 103 4.44 3.32 -22.27
CA SER A 103 4.66 2.55 -23.49
C SER A 103 5.02 1.10 -23.17
N ARG A 104 4.89 0.20 -24.15
CA ARG A 104 5.40 -1.16 -24.03
C ARG A 104 6.89 -1.19 -23.68
N GLN A 105 7.69 -0.28 -24.22
CA GLN A 105 9.12 -0.18 -23.93
C GLN A 105 9.38 0.19 -22.47
N VAL A 106 8.60 1.11 -21.90
CA VAL A 106 8.69 1.47 -20.48
C VAL A 106 8.38 0.25 -19.62
N LEU A 107 7.28 -0.46 -19.89
CA LEU A 107 6.90 -1.67 -19.12
C LEU A 107 7.96 -2.78 -19.23
N GLN A 108 8.54 -2.97 -20.42
CA GLN A 108 9.66 -3.92 -20.63
C GLN A 108 10.90 -3.51 -19.84
N GLY A 109 11.21 -2.21 -19.77
CA GLY A 109 12.32 -1.69 -18.95
C GLY A 109 12.15 -1.99 -17.46
N PHE A 110 10.92 -2.12 -16.97
CA PHE A 110 10.58 -2.57 -15.62
C PHE A 110 10.47 -4.09 -15.48
N GLY A 111 10.73 -4.85 -16.55
CA GLY A 111 10.74 -6.30 -16.53
C GLY A 111 9.37 -6.97 -16.67
N LEU A 112 8.36 -6.25 -17.19
CA LEU A 112 7.10 -6.85 -17.62
C LEU A 112 7.28 -7.49 -19.00
N ASP A 113 6.69 -8.66 -19.21
CA ASP A 113 6.56 -9.25 -20.53
C ASP A 113 5.36 -8.63 -21.24
N THR A 114 5.63 -7.91 -22.33
CA THR A 114 4.60 -7.22 -23.11
C THR A 114 4.18 -7.99 -24.37
N ASN A 115 4.75 -9.18 -24.58
CA ASN A 115 4.44 -10.04 -25.72
C ASN A 115 3.45 -11.16 -25.39
N VAL A 116 2.93 -11.18 -24.17
CA VAL A 116 2.01 -12.19 -23.66
C VAL A 116 0.57 -11.67 -23.63
N ASP A 117 -0.38 -12.60 -23.70
CA ASP A 117 -1.81 -12.26 -23.72
C ASP A 117 -2.34 -11.78 -22.36
N ASN A 118 -1.61 -12.03 -21.28
CA ASN A 118 -2.01 -11.63 -19.92
C ASN A 118 -1.68 -10.17 -19.57
N LEU A 119 -1.34 -9.32 -20.54
CA LEU A 119 -1.16 -7.88 -20.37
C LEU A 119 -1.91 -7.12 -21.45
N LYS A 120 -2.80 -6.21 -21.01
CA LYS A 120 -3.45 -5.23 -21.89
C LYS A 120 -3.19 -3.82 -21.38
N LEU A 121 -2.61 -3.01 -22.28
CA LEU A 121 -2.40 -1.58 -22.06
C LEU A 121 -3.48 -0.81 -22.84
N ILE A 122 -4.29 -0.03 -22.15
CA ILE A 122 -5.29 0.86 -22.73
C ILE A 122 -5.00 2.31 -22.36
N SER A 123 -5.35 3.24 -23.22
CA SER A 123 -5.13 4.67 -23.00
C SER A 123 -6.46 5.41 -23.12
N SER A 124 -6.87 6.10 -22.06
CA SER A 124 -8.06 6.95 -22.03
C SER A 124 -8.01 7.90 -20.86
N ASN A 125 -8.23 9.17 -21.09
CA ASN A 125 -8.31 10.20 -20.04
C ASN A 125 -9.73 10.72 -19.81
N LYS A 126 -10.76 10.14 -20.44
CA LYS A 126 -12.15 10.54 -20.30
C LYS A 126 -12.84 9.64 -19.28
N VAL A 127 -13.30 10.21 -18.17
CA VAL A 127 -13.88 9.44 -17.05
C VAL A 127 -15.15 8.69 -17.43
N GLU A 128 -15.97 9.26 -18.34
CA GLU A 128 -17.21 8.64 -18.81
C GLU A 128 -16.93 7.37 -19.63
N ASP A 129 -15.94 7.44 -20.55
CA ASP A 129 -15.54 6.29 -21.39
C ASP A 129 -14.94 5.18 -20.52
N LEU A 130 -14.08 5.55 -19.57
CA LEU A 130 -13.49 4.61 -18.63
C LEU A 130 -14.54 3.93 -17.76
N LYS A 131 -15.55 4.70 -17.30
CA LYS A 131 -16.66 4.14 -16.54
C LYS A 131 -17.44 3.10 -17.35
N ILE A 132 -17.77 3.40 -18.61
CA ILE A 132 -18.48 2.46 -19.50
C ILE A 132 -17.63 1.20 -19.73
N PHE A 133 -16.34 1.38 -20.03
CA PHE A 133 -15.42 0.29 -20.27
C PHE A 133 -15.32 -0.64 -19.07
N LEU A 134 -14.98 -0.11 -17.88
CA LEU A 134 -14.81 -0.91 -16.68
C LEU A 134 -16.12 -1.57 -16.24
N THR A 135 -17.25 -0.88 -16.33
CA THR A 135 -18.55 -1.49 -16.00
C THR A 135 -18.84 -2.69 -16.91
N LYS A 136 -18.66 -2.55 -18.22
CA LYS A 136 -18.89 -3.65 -19.17
C LYS A 136 -17.89 -4.80 -18.98
N PHE A 137 -16.63 -4.49 -18.70
CA PHE A 137 -15.59 -5.48 -18.46
C PHE A 137 -15.90 -6.31 -17.22
N LEU A 138 -16.20 -5.65 -16.09
CA LEU A 138 -16.53 -6.32 -14.84
C LEU A 138 -17.86 -7.09 -14.91
N ASP A 139 -18.86 -6.56 -15.57
CA ASP A 139 -20.16 -7.23 -15.82
C ASP A 139 -19.98 -8.50 -16.65
N GLY A 140 -19.13 -8.46 -17.68
CA GLY A 140 -18.77 -9.63 -18.46
C GLY A 140 -18.08 -10.73 -17.65
N LEU A 141 -17.13 -10.35 -16.78
CA LEU A 141 -16.46 -11.29 -15.88
C LEU A 141 -17.43 -11.87 -14.85
N LYS A 142 -18.31 -11.03 -14.31
CA LYS A 142 -19.34 -11.44 -13.36
C LYS A 142 -20.30 -12.45 -13.99
N THR A 143 -20.79 -12.18 -15.19
CA THR A 143 -21.66 -13.10 -15.95
C THR A 143 -20.95 -14.44 -16.17
N ALA A 144 -19.68 -14.43 -16.61
CA ALA A 144 -18.91 -15.65 -16.81
C ALA A 144 -18.73 -16.45 -15.51
N LYS A 145 -18.47 -15.78 -14.39
CA LYS A 145 -18.36 -16.40 -13.06
C LYS A 145 -19.70 -17.02 -12.61
N ASP A 146 -20.79 -16.28 -12.79
CA ASP A 146 -22.14 -16.73 -12.46
C ASP A 146 -22.56 -17.94 -13.31
N ASP A 147 -22.06 -18.03 -14.56
CA ASP A 147 -22.25 -19.18 -15.46
C ASP A 147 -21.31 -20.36 -15.15
N GLY A 148 -20.49 -20.25 -14.09
CA GLY A 148 -19.59 -21.31 -13.62
C GLY A 148 -18.24 -21.38 -14.35
N ALA A 149 -17.85 -20.33 -15.10
CA ALA A 149 -16.52 -20.28 -15.71
C ALA A 149 -15.44 -19.95 -14.67
N GLU A 150 -14.29 -20.58 -14.78
CA GLU A 150 -13.09 -20.19 -14.04
C GLU A 150 -12.51 -18.91 -14.65
N ILE A 151 -12.42 -17.85 -13.83
CA ILE A 151 -11.94 -16.55 -14.28
C ILE A 151 -10.47 -16.40 -13.87
N PRO A 152 -9.58 -15.96 -14.81
CA PRO A 152 -8.22 -15.61 -14.44
C PRO A 152 -8.18 -14.52 -13.36
N GLU A 153 -7.22 -14.59 -12.47
CA GLU A 153 -6.97 -13.50 -11.53
C GLU A 153 -6.53 -12.24 -12.28
N VAL A 154 -7.27 -11.17 -12.09
CA VAL A 154 -7.07 -9.87 -12.77
C VAL A 154 -6.55 -8.84 -11.78
N VAL A 155 -5.63 -8.00 -12.23
CA VAL A 155 -5.21 -6.78 -11.49
C VAL A 155 -5.36 -5.58 -12.40
N ILE A 156 -6.05 -4.54 -11.91
CA ILE A 156 -6.26 -3.29 -12.66
C ILE A 156 -5.31 -2.22 -12.13
N PHE A 157 -4.52 -1.64 -13.03
CA PHE A 157 -3.66 -0.48 -12.76
C PHE A 157 -4.23 0.76 -13.44
N LEU A 158 -4.23 1.90 -12.74
CA LEU A 158 -4.72 3.19 -13.25
C LEU A 158 -3.70 4.29 -12.96
N ASP A 159 -3.03 4.78 -14.00
CA ASP A 159 -2.04 5.86 -13.91
C ASP A 159 -2.49 7.05 -14.79
N SER A 160 -3.08 8.11 -14.25
CA SER A 160 -3.43 8.43 -12.85
C SER A 160 -4.91 8.88 -12.76
N ILE A 161 -5.50 8.82 -11.57
CA ILE A 161 -6.83 9.40 -11.31
C ILE A 161 -6.83 10.91 -11.59
N GLY A 162 -5.70 11.56 -11.31
CA GLY A 162 -5.54 13.01 -11.45
C GLY A 162 -5.72 13.55 -12.85
N GLN A 163 -5.47 12.76 -13.89
CA GLN A 163 -5.57 13.15 -15.28
C GLN A 163 -6.93 12.84 -15.96
N LEU A 164 -7.82 12.18 -15.24
CA LEU A 164 -9.18 11.94 -15.75
C LEU A 164 -9.93 13.25 -15.92
N ALA A 165 -10.40 13.55 -17.12
CA ALA A 165 -11.22 14.71 -17.46
C ALA A 165 -12.67 14.28 -17.69
N SER A 166 -13.64 15.16 -17.37
CA SER A 166 -15.04 14.93 -17.73
C SER A 166 -15.33 15.38 -19.18
N GLU A 167 -16.36 14.81 -19.78
CA GLU A 167 -16.85 15.26 -21.10
C GLU A 167 -17.17 16.76 -21.07
N LYS A 168 -17.81 17.20 -20.00
CA LYS A 168 -18.16 18.61 -19.85
C LYS A 168 -16.94 19.52 -19.76
N GLU A 169 -15.90 19.11 -19.03
CA GLU A 169 -14.64 19.86 -18.94
C GLU A 169 -14.01 20.05 -20.33
N LYS A 170 -14.03 18.99 -21.16
CA LYS A 170 -13.56 19.08 -22.55
C LYS A 170 -14.42 20.01 -23.41
N GLN A 171 -15.74 19.94 -23.26
CA GLN A 171 -16.67 20.79 -24.00
C GLN A 171 -16.55 22.26 -23.58
N ASP A 172 -16.45 22.53 -22.28
CA ASP A 172 -16.27 23.91 -21.77
C ASP A 172 -14.95 24.51 -22.26
N ALA A 173 -13.89 23.71 -22.37
CA ALA A 173 -12.62 24.15 -22.94
C ALA A 173 -12.74 24.50 -24.45
N LEU A 174 -13.49 23.71 -25.24
CA LEU A 174 -13.77 24.00 -26.65
C LEU A 174 -14.61 25.28 -26.81
N ASP A 175 -15.54 25.53 -25.90
CA ASP A 175 -16.40 26.70 -25.90
C ASP A 175 -15.73 27.95 -25.28
N GLY A 176 -14.48 27.85 -24.84
CA GLY A 176 -13.74 28.95 -24.20
C GLY A 176 -14.30 29.37 -22.85
N LYS A 177 -15.03 28.49 -22.17
CA LYS A 177 -15.65 28.77 -20.88
C LYS A 177 -14.71 28.38 -19.72
N ASN A 178 -14.23 29.35 -18.96
CA ASN A 178 -13.43 29.17 -17.75
C ASN A 178 -14.29 29.07 -16.50
N LYS A 179 -15.19 28.09 -16.41
CA LYS A 179 -15.97 27.86 -15.18
C LYS A 179 -15.37 26.71 -14.39
N GLN A 180 -15.16 26.92 -13.09
CA GLN A 180 -14.81 25.86 -12.17
C GLN A 180 -15.93 24.82 -12.14
N ASP A 181 -15.69 23.64 -12.71
CA ASP A 181 -16.72 22.61 -12.86
C ASP A 181 -16.54 21.48 -11.86
N MET A 182 -17.54 21.28 -11.01
CA MET A 182 -17.61 20.17 -10.05
C MET A 182 -17.99 18.84 -10.72
N THR A 183 -18.27 18.82 -12.01
CA THR A 183 -18.74 17.64 -12.76
C THR A 183 -17.70 16.55 -12.77
N ARG A 184 -16.42 16.90 -12.96
CA ARG A 184 -15.29 15.95 -12.92
C ARG A 184 -15.23 15.16 -11.62
N ALA A 185 -15.26 15.83 -10.47
CA ALA A 185 -15.26 15.17 -9.16
C ALA A 185 -16.48 14.27 -8.96
N LYS A 186 -17.65 14.70 -9.48
CA LYS A 186 -18.89 13.90 -9.46
C LYS A 186 -18.77 12.66 -10.35
N SER A 187 -18.22 12.79 -11.56
CA SER A 187 -18.02 11.67 -12.49
C SER A 187 -17.03 10.65 -11.94
N ILE A 188 -15.92 11.11 -11.37
CA ILE A 188 -14.94 10.23 -10.68
C ILE A 188 -15.59 9.50 -9.50
N LYS A 189 -16.36 10.20 -8.68
CA LYS A 189 -17.12 9.58 -7.58
C LYS A 189 -18.09 8.52 -8.08
N GLN A 190 -18.78 8.76 -9.20
CA GLN A 190 -19.68 7.79 -9.81
C GLN A 190 -18.93 6.57 -10.33
N LEU A 191 -17.79 6.75 -11.02
CA LEU A 191 -16.95 5.67 -11.50
C LEU A 191 -16.61 4.72 -10.35
N PHE A 192 -15.95 5.22 -9.31
CA PHE A 192 -15.53 4.38 -8.19
C PHE A 192 -16.70 3.72 -7.45
N ARG A 193 -17.82 4.42 -7.28
CA ARG A 193 -19.01 3.85 -6.65
C ARG A 193 -19.61 2.70 -7.44
N VAL A 194 -19.65 2.80 -8.78
CA VAL A 194 -20.22 1.74 -9.63
C VAL A 194 -19.34 0.52 -9.65
N ILE A 195 -18.02 0.67 -9.85
CA ILE A 195 -17.12 -0.47 -10.00
C ILE A 195 -16.75 -1.14 -8.66
N ASN A 196 -16.84 -0.44 -7.54
CA ASN A 196 -16.36 -0.95 -6.24
C ASN A 196 -17.06 -2.24 -5.79
N SER A 197 -18.36 -2.33 -6.03
CA SER A 197 -19.13 -3.55 -5.71
C SER A 197 -18.71 -4.74 -6.55
N ASP A 198 -18.50 -4.54 -7.85
CA ASP A 198 -18.13 -5.61 -8.77
C ASP A 198 -16.67 -6.04 -8.57
N LEU A 199 -15.76 -5.09 -8.28
CA LEU A 199 -14.39 -5.39 -7.89
C LEU A 199 -14.36 -6.30 -6.64
N GLY A 200 -15.13 -5.96 -5.60
CA GLY A 200 -15.25 -6.78 -4.39
C GLY A 200 -15.83 -8.16 -4.66
N TYR A 201 -16.92 -8.25 -5.46
CA TYR A 201 -17.53 -9.54 -5.83
C TYR A 201 -16.58 -10.46 -6.60
N LEU A 202 -15.76 -9.89 -7.47
CA LEU A 202 -14.81 -10.62 -8.30
C LEU A 202 -13.46 -10.87 -7.62
N GLY A 203 -13.19 -10.23 -6.48
CA GLY A 203 -11.87 -10.27 -5.84
C GLY A 203 -10.78 -9.61 -6.70
N ILE A 204 -11.12 -8.54 -7.43
CA ILE A 204 -10.18 -7.85 -8.35
C ILE A 204 -9.61 -6.60 -7.67
N PRO A 205 -8.29 -6.54 -7.41
CA PRO A 205 -7.67 -5.32 -6.91
C PRO A 205 -7.58 -4.25 -7.99
N MET A 206 -7.72 -2.99 -7.56
CA MET A 206 -7.35 -1.83 -8.36
C MET A 206 -6.24 -1.04 -7.68
N ILE A 207 -5.14 -0.84 -8.37
CA ILE A 207 -3.99 -0.08 -7.89
C ILE A 207 -3.88 1.19 -8.72
N ALA A 208 -4.05 2.34 -8.07
CA ALA A 208 -4.08 3.61 -8.78
C ALA A 208 -3.02 4.58 -8.26
N THR A 209 -2.58 5.47 -9.14
CA THR A 209 -1.82 6.65 -8.73
C THR A 209 -2.71 7.89 -8.71
N ASN A 210 -2.31 8.89 -7.94
CA ASN A 210 -2.98 10.17 -7.94
C ASN A 210 -2.00 11.32 -7.69
N HIS A 211 -2.30 12.49 -8.25
CA HIS A 211 -1.58 13.71 -7.93
C HIS A 211 -2.14 14.35 -6.66
N THR A 212 -1.25 15.00 -5.91
CA THR A 212 -1.64 15.83 -4.78
C THR A 212 -1.33 17.31 -5.08
N TYR A 213 -2.10 18.19 -4.47
CA TYR A 213 -1.88 19.61 -4.44
C TYR A 213 -2.01 20.11 -3.00
N GLU A 214 -1.41 21.26 -2.73
CA GLU A 214 -1.49 21.88 -1.41
C GLU A 214 -2.76 22.73 -1.31
N ASP A 215 -3.55 22.49 -0.27
CA ASP A 215 -4.64 23.38 0.11
C ASP A 215 -4.08 24.50 0.97
N THR A 216 -3.87 25.65 0.34
CA THR A 216 -3.35 26.86 0.99
C THR A 216 -4.43 27.64 1.76
N THR A 217 -5.68 27.20 1.75
CA THR A 217 -6.77 27.83 2.51
C THR A 217 -6.77 27.43 3.99
N ALA A 218 -6.14 26.31 4.32
CA ALA A 218 -5.93 25.88 5.70
C ALA A 218 -4.79 26.68 6.36
N PHE A 219 -4.82 26.81 7.68
CA PHE A 219 -3.78 27.51 8.44
C PHE A 219 -2.39 26.87 8.26
N PHE A 220 -2.35 25.55 8.11
CA PHE A 220 -1.19 24.80 7.67
C PHE A 220 -1.48 24.17 6.32
N PRO A 221 -0.53 24.19 5.36
CA PRO A 221 -0.68 23.54 4.07
C PRO A 221 -0.98 22.05 4.24
N ILE A 222 -2.11 21.59 3.69
CA ILE A 222 -2.50 20.17 3.73
C ILE A 222 -2.46 19.64 2.31
N GLN A 223 -1.80 18.50 2.10
CA GLN A 223 -1.82 17.82 0.82
C GLN A 223 -3.16 17.10 0.60
N ILE A 224 -3.81 17.40 -0.51
CA ILE A 224 -5.09 16.85 -0.94
C ILE A 224 -4.95 16.14 -2.27
N MET A 225 -5.62 15.00 -2.43
CA MET A 225 -5.67 14.27 -3.69
C MET A 225 -6.52 14.99 -4.74
N SER A 226 -6.09 14.96 -5.99
CA SER A 226 -6.86 15.45 -7.13
C SER A 226 -8.12 14.59 -7.39
N GLY A 227 -9.16 15.17 -8.00
CA GLY A 227 -10.36 14.43 -8.40
C GLY A 227 -11.43 14.27 -7.32
N GLY A 228 -11.29 14.96 -6.18
CA GLY A 228 -12.27 14.96 -5.09
C GLY A 228 -12.24 13.69 -4.23
N LYS A 229 -13.14 13.64 -3.23
CA LYS A 229 -13.14 12.58 -2.19
C LYS A 229 -13.72 11.23 -2.64
N GLY A 230 -14.18 11.08 -3.89
CA GLY A 230 -14.83 9.86 -4.34
C GLY A 230 -13.93 8.62 -4.31
N ALA A 231 -12.72 8.74 -4.88
CA ALA A 231 -11.73 7.67 -4.86
C ALA A 231 -11.22 7.40 -3.42
N GLU A 232 -11.05 8.45 -2.61
CA GLU A 232 -10.63 8.36 -1.22
C GLU A 232 -11.58 7.50 -0.36
N TYR A 233 -12.90 7.67 -0.52
CA TYR A 233 -13.87 6.86 0.21
C TYR A 233 -13.88 5.39 -0.23
N SER A 234 -13.70 5.12 -1.51
CA SER A 234 -13.70 3.76 -2.07
C SER A 234 -12.42 2.98 -1.77
N ALA A 235 -11.27 3.64 -1.68
CA ALA A 235 -10.00 2.98 -1.40
C ALA A 235 -9.95 2.38 0.02
N SER A 236 -9.36 1.20 0.14
CA SER A 236 -9.02 0.58 1.43
C SER A 236 -7.71 1.12 1.98
N THR A 237 -6.75 1.35 1.10
CA THR A 237 -5.42 1.84 1.46
C THR A 237 -5.05 3.05 0.62
N ILE A 238 -4.55 4.10 1.27
CA ILE A 238 -4.05 5.31 0.64
C ILE A 238 -2.70 5.64 1.25
N VAL A 239 -1.68 5.72 0.41
CA VAL A 239 -0.31 6.06 0.81
C VAL A 239 0.10 7.35 0.11
N PHE A 240 0.50 8.34 0.90
CA PHE A 240 1.08 9.57 0.39
C PHE A 240 2.59 9.41 0.28
N LEU A 241 3.13 9.81 -0.86
CA LEU A 241 4.55 9.77 -1.18
C LEU A 241 5.11 11.19 -1.26
N SER A 242 6.24 11.39 -0.62
CA SER A 242 7.06 12.59 -0.75
C SER A 242 8.52 12.19 -0.94
N THR A 243 9.35 13.08 -1.47
CA THR A 243 10.75 12.77 -1.75
C THR A 243 11.69 13.85 -1.24
N ALA A 244 12.89 13.40 -0.86
CA ALA A 244 14.06 14.23 -0.66
C ALA A 244 15.18 13.73 -1.58
N LYS A 245 16.10 14.61 -1.99
CA LYS A 245 17.25 14.24 -2.82
C LYS A 245 18.18 13.31 -2.04
N LEU A 246 18.61 12.23 -2.67
CA LEU A 246 19.67 11.38 -2.14
C LEU A 246 21.01 12.09 -2.39
N LYS A 247 21.66 12.56 -1.33
CA LYS A 247 22.98 13.19 -1.42
C LYS A 247 24.04 12.10 -1.48
N THR A 248 24.64 11.86 -2.64
CA THR A 248 25.90 11.13 -2.77
C THR A 248 27.05 12.12 -2.67
N GLY A 249 28.06 11.82 -1.91
CA GLY A 249 29.23 12.68 -1.69
C GLY A 249 30.18 12.82 -2.88
N ARG A 250 29.70 12.58 -4.10
CA ARG A 250 30.35 12.83 -5.39
C ARG A 250 29.39 13.62 -6.26
N GLU A 251 29.48 14.92 -6.18
CA GLU A 251 28.92 15.81 -7.18
C GLU A 251 29.94 15.90 -8.31
N ASP A 252 29.78 15.10 -9.37
CA ASP A 252 30.42 15.40 -10.64
C ASP A 252 29.75 16.66 -11.22
N GLU A 253 30.54 17.62 -11.70
CA GLU A 253 30.05 18.91 -12.19
C GLU A 253 29.02 18.82 -13.34
N MET A 254 28.87 17.65 -13.96
CA MET A 254 27.86 17.34 -14.98
C MET A 254 26.56 16.73 -14.41
N ASP A 255 26.58 16.26 -13.17
CA ASP A 255 25.39 15.66 -12.53
C ASP A 255 24.56 16.77 -11.86
N LEU A 256 23.70 17.40 -12.63
CA LEU A 256 22.68 18.32 -12.12
C LEU A 256 21.67 17.62 -11.21
N ASN A 257 21.71 16.28 -11.12
CA ASN A 257 20.76 15.46 -10.38
C ASN A 257 21.45 14.59 -9.35
N SER A 258 20.78 14.44 -8.20
CA SER A 258 21.11 13.43 -7.22
C SER A 258 21.09 12.03 -7.85
N SER A 259 21.92 11.08 -7.37
CA SER A 259 21.92 9.68 -7.83
C SER A 259 20.59 8.96 -7.62
N GLY A 260 19.67 9.56 -6.87
CA GLY A 260 18.39 8.99 -6.54
C GLY A 260 17.56 9.87 -5.61
N VAL A 261 16.50 9.30 -5.10
CA VAL A 261 15.60 9.96 -4.16
C VAL A 261 15.33 9.07 -2.93
N ILE A 262 15.23 9.71 -1.78
CA ILE A 262 14.66 9.10 -0.58
C ILE A 262 13.16 9.32 -0.63
N VAL A 263 12.40 8.24 -0.73
CA VAL A 263 10.94 8.28 -0.73
C VAL A 263 10.45 8.09 0.70
N THR A 264 9.62 9.02 1.15
CA THR A 264 8.85 8.86 2.38
C THR A 264 7.44 8.44 1.99
N ALA A 265 7.02 7.26 2.45
CA ALA A 265 5.68 6.73 2.26
C ALA A 265 4.91 6.82 3.58
N GLN A 266 3.82 7.58 3.58
CA GLN A 266 2.96 7.75 4.74
C GLN A 266 1.57 7.16 4.45
N SER A 267 1.16 6.19 5.24
CA SER A 267 -0.19 5.67 5.17
C SER A 267 -1.18 6.68 5.74
N ARG A 268 -2.05 7.23 4.90
CA ARG A 268 -3.13 8.16 5.29
C ARG A 268 -4.43 7.43 5.61
N LYS A 269 -4.64 6.29 4.97
CA LYS A 269 -5.75 5.40 5.21
C LYS A 269 -5.25 3.98 5.02
N ASN A 270 -5.49 3.13 5.99
CA ASN A 270 -5.20 1.70 5.87
C ASN A 270 -6.17 0.94 6.78
N ARG A 271 -6.87 -0.05 6.21
CA ARG A 271 -7.81 -0.90 6.94
C ARG A 271 -7.17 -2.20 7.42
N ILE A 272 -5.91 -2.46 7.02
CA ILE A 272 -5.19 -3.71 7.29
C ILE A 272 -4.11 -3.48 8.34
N ALA A 273 -3.29 -2.43 8.18
CA ALA A 273 -2.18 -2.10 9.06
C ALA A 273 -2.37 -0.73 9.71
N LYS A 274 -1.74 -0.52 10.86
CA LYS A 274 -1.67 0.80 11.51
C LYS A 274 -1.13 1.84 10.53
N PRO A 275 -1.75 3.02 10.41
CA PRO A 275 -1.19 4.13 9.65
C PRO A 275 0.17 4.55 10.25
N LYS A 276 1.20 4.38 9.45
CA LYS A 276 2.60 4.68 9.81
C LYS A 276 3.30 5.38 8.64
N LYS A 277 4.54 5.78 8.88
CA LYS A 277 5.42 6.41 7.90
C LYS A 277 6.72 5.60 7.81
N VAL A 278 7.15 5.31 6.59
CA VAL A 278 8.41 4.59 6.31
C VAL A 278 9.22 5.31 5.26
N LYS A 279 10.51 5.03 5.21
CA LYS A 279 11.42 5.58 4.19
C LYS A 279 12.11 4.44 3.45
N PHE A 280 12.26 4.61 2.14
CA PHE A 280 13.08 3.75 1.27
C PHE A 280 13.76 4.60 0.20
N GLU A 281 14.67 4.02 -0.55
CA GLU A 281 15.46 4.74 -1.55
C GLU A 281 15.15 4.19 -2.94
N ILE A 282 15.04 5.09 -3.92
CA ILE A 282 15.04 4.76 -5.35
C ILE A 282 16.31 5.37 -5.93
N ASP A 283 17.25 4.53 -6.30
CA ASP A 283 18.44 4.90 -7.04
C ASP A 283 18.11 4.93 -8.53
N HIS A 284 18.59 5.94 -9.27
CA HIS A 284 18.25 6.10 -10.68
C HIS A 284 18.95 5.07 -11.57
N GLU A 285 20.07 4.52 -11.12
CA GLU A 285 20.85 3.53 -11.85
C GLU A 285 20.47 2.09 -11.44
N TYR A 286 20.33 1.85 -10.13
CA TYR A 286 20.16 0.50 -9.56
C TYR A 286 18.74 0.20 -9.10
N GLY A 287 17.83 1.17 -9.14
CA GLY A 287 16.44 1.01 -8.69
C GLY A 287 16.29 1.02 -7.18
N THR A 288 15.37 0.23 -6.64
CA THR A 288 15.14 0.13 -5.19
C THR A 288 15.99 -0.96 -4.53
N ASN A 289 16.55 -0.65 -3.38
CA ASN A 289 17.09 -1.68 -2.51
C ASN A 289 15.99 -2.20 -1.58
N LYS A 290 15.64 -3.48 -1.73
CA LYS A 290 14.53 -4.11 -1.01
C LYS A 290 14.71 -4.16 0.51
N PHE A 291 15.96 -4.09 1.01
CA PHE A 291 16.29 -4.18 2.43
C PHE A 291 16.29 -2.82 3.15
N LYS A 292 16.35 -1.72 2.39
CA LYS A 292 16.37 -0.38 2.98
C LYS A 292 15.08 -0.10 3.76
N GLY A 293 15.25 0.44 4.98
CA GLY A 293 14.18 0.67 5.94
C GLY A 293 14.08 -0.42 7.02
N LEU A 294 14.66 -1.62 6.80
CA LEU A 294 14.69 -2.68 7.82
C LEU A 294 15.62 -2.37 8.99
N GLU A 295 16.65 -1.55 8.77
CA GLU A 295 17.59 -1.11 9.79
C GLU A 295 16.91 -0.40 10.96
N TYR A 296 15.75 0.20 10.75
CA TYR A 296 14.96 0.83 11.81
C TYR A 296 14.58 -0.16 12.94
N PHE A 297 14.44 -1.44 12.61
CA PHE A 297 14.08 -2.50 13.55
C PHE A 297 15.30 -3.29 14.07
N CYS A 298 16.49 -3.01 13.55
CA CYS A 298 17.74 -3.59 14.02
C CYS A 298 18.31 -2.78 15.19
N THR A 299 17.57 -2.74 16.30
CA THR A 299 17.93 -1.96 17.50
C THR A 299 18.73 -2.81 18.49
N PRO A 300 19.44 -2.20 19.46
CA PRO A 300 20.12 -2.96 20.52
C PRO A 300 19.20 -3.90 21.30
N GLU A 301 17.95 -3.51 21.53
CA GLU A 301 16.93 -4.30 22.23
C GLU A 301 16.53 -5.54 21.42
N ASN A 302 16.55 -5.43 20.10
CA ASN A 302 16.23 -6.54 19.19
C ASN A 302 17.45 -7.39 18.83
N PHE A 303 18.66 -7.00 19.25
CA PHE A 303 19.92 -7.65 18.83
C PHE A 303 19.97 -9.14 19.15
N GLU A 304 19.45 -9.55 20.31
CA GLU A 304 19.41 -10.97 20.70
C GLU A 304 18.69 -11.85 19.67
N LYS A 305 17.61 -11.33 19.08
CA LYS A 305 16.77 -12.03 18.10
C LYS A 305 17.30 -11.87 16.68
N VAL A 306 17.63 -10.62 16.30
CA VAL A 306 17.95 -10.25 14.91
C VAL A 306 19.43 -10.46 14.59
N GLY A 307 20.32 -10.30 15.56
CA GLY A 307 21.76 -10.40 15.37
C GLY A 307 22.40 -9.23 14.63
N ILE A 308 21.65 -8.14 14.40
CA ILE A 308 22.12 -6.93 13.73
C ILE A 308 21.73 -5.73 14.58
N ALA A 309 22.68 -4.87 14.92
CA ALA A 309 22.39 -3.58 15.53
C ALA A 309 23.58 -2.61 15.42
N LYS A 310 23.29 -1.34 15.68
CA LYS A 310 24.32 -0.28 15.72
C LYS A 310 25.11 -0.37 17.01
N GLY A 311 26.40 -0.69 16.89
CA GLY A 311 27.26 -0.89 18.04
C GLY A 311 28.57 -1.61 17.70
N LYS A 312 29.28 -2.02 18.76
CA LYS A 312 30.51 -2.83 18.68
C LYS A 312 30.26 -4.19 19.29
N LYS A 313 30.91 -5.21 18.73
CA LYS A 313 30.98 -6.55 19.35
C LYS A 313 31.42 -6.43 20.80
N SER A 314 30.74 -7.09 21.69
CA SER A 314 31.20 -7.47 23.02
C SER A 314 31.21 -8.98 23.14
N GLU A 315 32.07 -9.52 23.99
CA GLU A 315 32.16 -10.95 24.24
C GLU A 315 32.45 -11.13 25.73
N GLU A 316 31.52 -11.80 26.43
CA GLU A 316 31.65 -12.15 27.84
C GLU A 316 31.30 -13.62 27.99
N ASP A 317 32.19 -14.37 28.62
CA ASP A 317 32.04 -15.84 28.86
C ASP A 317 31.72 -16.65 27.59
N GLY A 318 32.26 -16.25 26.43
CA GLY A 318 31.99 -16.90 25.14
C GLY A 318 30.65 -16.52 24.48
N VAL A 319 29.91 -15.62 25.08
CA VAL A 319 28.65 -15.11 24.50
C VAL A 319 28.92 -13.82 23.75
N ILE A 320 28.55 -13.80 22.46
CA ILE A 320 28.65 -12.61 21.62
C ILE A 320 27.47 -11.68 21.89
N GLY A 321 27.78 -10.53 22.50
CA GLY A 321 26.85 -9.44 22.77
C GLY A 321 27.12 -8.21 21.93
N LEU A 322 26.48 -7.11 22.32
CA LEU A 322 26.62 -5.80 21.67
C LEU A 322 26.85 -4.71 22.71
N ASN A 323 27.86 -3.87 22.48
CA ASN A 323 28.01 -2.59 23.13
C ASN A 323 27.35 -1.51 22.25
N PRO A 324 26.18 -0.97 22.62
CA PRO A 324 25.45 -0.02 21.79
C PRO A 324 26.26 1.27 21.53
N GLY A 325 26.02 1.88 20.36
CA GLY A 325 26.60 3.18 20.01
C GLY A 325 27.60 3.13 18.86
N GLY A 326 28.10 4.31 18.50
CA GLY A 326 29.01 4.47 17.37
C GLY A 326 28.29 4.59 16.02
N THR A 327 29.05 4.50 14.93
CA THR A 327 28.56 4.72 13.55
C THR A 327 28.50 3.45 12.71
N ARG A 328 28.92 2.33 13.26
CA ARG A 328 28.96 1.04 12.56
C ARG A 328 27.87 0.11 13.08
N TRP A 329 27.46 -0.80 12.22
CA TRP A 329 26.49 -1.85 12.48
C TRP A 329 27.24 -3.17 12.63
N TYR A 330 27.09 -3.83 13.76
CA TYR A 330 27.66 -5.16 13.97
C TYR A 330 26.64 -6.21 13.52
N VAL A 331 27.12 -7.19 12.76
CA VAL A 331 26.33 -8.30 12.20
C VAL A 331 26.88 -9.60 12.77
N ARG A 332 26.12 -10.26 13.65
CA ARG A 332 26.54 -11.41 14.44
C ARG A 332 26.95 -12.60 13.58
N HIS A 333 26.11 -13.00 12.62
CA HIS A 333 26.35 -14.19 11.80
C HIS A 333 27.56 -14.06 10.83
N LEU A 334 27.99 -12.83 10.57
CA LEU A 334 29.17 -12.54 9.77
C LEU A 334 30.41 -12.24 10.65
N ASP A 335 30.20 -12.03 11.95
CA ASP A 335 31.21 -11.50 12.90
C ASP A 335 31.95 -10.26 12.37
N LYS A 336 31.19 -9.33 11.75
CA LYS A 336 31.75 -8.15 11.09
C LYS A 336 30.92 -6.89 11.38
N SER A 337 31.61 -5.74 11.27
CA SER A 337 31.00 -4.43 11.39
C SER A 337 31.01 -3.69 10.06
N PHE A 338 29.86 -3.13 9.70
CA PHE A 338 29.59 -2.46 8.43
C PHE A 338 29.26 -0.98 8.66
N PHE A 339 29.54 -0.14 7.65
CA PHE A 339 28.87 1.16 7.57
C PHE A 339 27.45 0.96 7.03
N GLU A 340 26.55 1.88 7.34
CA GLU A 340 25.13 1.77 6.94
C GLU A 340 24.94 1.46 5.45
N LYS A 341 25.68 2.16 4.56
CA LYS A 341 25.59 1.94 3.11
C LYS A 341 25.96 0.50 2.65
N GLN A 342 26.68 -0.24 3.46
CA GLN A 342 27.13 -1.62 3.16
C GLN A 342 26.17 -2.68 3.71
N LEU A 343 25.15 -2.25 4.48
CA LEU A 343 24.27 -3.16 5.21
C LEU A 343 23.28 -3.89 4.30
N TYR A 344 22.83 -3.22 3.27
CA TYR A 344 21.64 -3.61 2.50
C TYR A 344 21.94 -4.66 1.44
N THR A 345 22.41 -5.82 1.87
CA THR A 345 22.77 -6.95 1.02
C THR A 345 22.09 -8.24 1.48
N PRO A 346 21.90 -9.23 0.58
CA PRO A 346 21.36 -10.55 0.96
C PRO A 346 22.25 -11.31 1.95
N GLU A 347 23.54 -11.01 2.01
CA GLU A 347 24.48 -11.62 2.97
C GLU A 347 24.23 -11.13 4.40
N VAL A 348 23.82 -9.87 4.55
CA VAL A 348 23.50 -9.26 5.85
C VAL A 348 22.06 -9.58 6.25
N PHE A 349 21.11 -9.37 5.36
CA PHE A 349 19.71 -9.69 5.57
C PHE A 349 19.39 -11.06 4.98
N THR A 350 19.91 -12.11 5.62
CA THR A 350 19.59 -13.50 5.25
C THR A 350 18.13 -13.83 5.51
N GLN A 351 17.68 -14.97 5.03
CA GLN A 351 16.30 -15.44 5.26
C GLN A 351 16.01 -15.55 6.78
N GLU A 352 16.96 -16.07 7.57
CA GLU A 352 16.81 -16.20 9.02
C GLU A 352 16.69 -14.83 9.71
N VAL A 353 17.43 -13.82 9.24
CA VAL A 353 17.34 -12.45 9.75
C VAL A 353 15.97 -11.84 9.41
N LEU A 354 15.47 -12.05 8.20
CA LEU A 354 14.16 -11.59 7.80
C LEU A 354 13.03 -12.26 8.60
N GLU A 355 13.14 -13.57 8.84
CA GLU A 355 12.20 -14.32 9.68
C GLU A 355 12.24 -13.86 11.15
N ALA A 356 13.41 -13.47 11.65
CA ALA A 356 13.55 -12.90 13.00
C ALA A 356 12.96 -11.47 13.09
N LEU A 357 13.04 -10.69 12.01
CA LEU A 357 12.46 -9.35 11.92
C LEU A 357 10.93 -9.37 11.74
N GLU A 358 10.39 -10.38 11.07
CA GLU A 358 8.96 -10.48 10.74
C GLU A 358 8.03 -10.24 11.95
N PRO A 359 8.13 -10.96 13.07
CA PRO A 359 7.24 -10.78 14.21
C PRO A 359 7.40 -9.40 14.89
N ILE A 360 8.59 -8.82 14.85
CA ILE A 360 8.86 -7.49 15.42
C ILE A 360 8.16 -6.43 14.58
N ILE A 361 8.33 -6.52 13.26
CA ILE A 361 7.74 -5.59 12.30
C ILE A 361 6.21 -5.76 12.26
N TYR A 362 5.74 -7.00 12.24
CA TYR A 362 4.31 -7.30 12.28
C TYR A 362 3.65 -6.61 13.48
N LYS A 363 4.20 -6.78 14.68
CA LYS A 363 3.68 -6.13 15.90
C LYS A 363 3.71 -4.61 15.81
N TYR A 364 4.72 -4.02 15.19
CA TYR A 364 4.83 -2.56 15.03
C TYR A 364 3.72 -1.99 14.16
N PHE A 365 3.32 -2.71 13.10
CA PHE A 365 2.28 -2.29 12.16
C PHE A 365 0.89 -2.86 12.49
N ASP A 366 0.76 -3.74 13.48
CA ASP A 366 -0.53 -4.29 13.87
C ASP A 366 -1.29 -3.36 14.82
N TYR A 367 -2.62 -3.41 14.77
CA TYR A 367 -3.45 -2.76 15.76
C TYR A 367 -3.34 -3.53 17.08
N SER A 368 -3.37 -2.79 18.20
CA SER A 368 -3.39 -3.43 19.52
C SER A 368 -4.59 -4.36 19.63
N SER A 369 -4.39 -5.57 20.15
CA SER A 369 -5.47 -6.51 20.42
C SER A 369 -6.46 -5.93 21.44
N PHE A 370 -7.68 -6.48 21.46
CA PHE A 370 -8.68 -6.06 22.45
C PHE A 370 -8.17 -6.24 23.89
N GLU A 371 -7.43 -7.31 24.16
CA GLU A 371 -6.82 -7.60 25.46
C GLU A 371 -5.74 -6.57 25.83
N GLU A 372 -4.89 -6.18 24.89
CA GLU A 372 -3.89 -5.12 25.09
C GLU A 372 -4.56 -3.76 25.37
N GLN A 373 -5.66 -3.46 24.67
CA GLN A 373 -6.44 -2.25 24.88
C GLN A 373 -7.09 -2.24 26.27
N GLN A 374 -7.67 -3.36 26.72
CA GLN A 374 -8.23 -3.47 28.06
C GLN A 374 -7.17 -3.34 29.15
N SER A 375 -6.03 -4.02 29.00
CA SER A 375 -4.90 -3.90 29.93
C SER A 375 -4.39 -2.46 30.05
N PHE A 376 -4.40 -1.70 28.94
CA PHE A 376 -4.02 -0.28 28.95
C PHE A 376 -5.03 0.57 29.74
N VAL A 377 -6.34 0.35 29.51
CA VAL A 377 -7.41 1.05 30.24
C VAL A 377 -7.33 0.76 31.76
N GLU A 378 -7.16 -0.51 32.13
CA GLU A 378 -7.01 -0.90 33.53
C GLU A 378 -5.78 -0.28 34.23
N LYS A 379 -4.68 -0.08 33.47
CA LYS A 379 -3.49 0.62 33.98
C LYS A 379 -3.74 2.11 34.17
N MET A 380 -4.45 2.74 33.25
CA MET A 380 -4.85 4.15 33.38
C MET A 380 -5.79 4.38 34.57
N GLU A 381 -6.74 3.45 34.79
CA GLU A 381 -7.68 3.53 35.93
C GLU A 381 -6.99 3.35 37.29
N LYS A 382 -5.83 2.68 37.32
CA LYS A 382 -5.05 2.47 38.55
C LYS A 382 -4.03 3.58 38.83
N ASP A 383 -4.08 4.71 38.08
CA ASP A 383 -3.08 5.81 38.19
C ASP A 383 -1.61 5.33 38.03
N GLU A 384 -1.37 4.18 37.45
CA GLU A 384 -0.04 3.80 37.00
C GLU A 384 0.30 4.67 35.78
N ILE A 385 0.87 5.85 36.05
CA ILE A 385 1.46 6.74 35.03
C ILE A 385 2.57 5.94 34.37
N ILE A 386 2.28 5.35 33.22
CA ILE A 386 3.33 4.94 32.30
C ILE A 386 3.87 6.26 31.76
N GLU A 387 5.06 6.69 32.23
CA GLU A 387 5.89 7.59 31.47
C GLU A 387 6.25 6.84 30.19
N ASP A 388 5.37 6.94 29.21
CA ASP A 388 5.56 6.38 27.89
C ASP A 388 6.62 7.25 27.19
N LYS A 389 7.90 6.89 27.37
CA LYS A 389 9.02 7.46 26.62
C LYS A 389 8.98 7.11 25.14
N ASP A 390 7.96 6.35 24.71
CA ASP A 390 7.73 5.90 23.33
C ASP A 390 6.62 6.69 22.58
N PHE A 391 6.01 7.70 23.20
CA PHE A 391 5.41 8.75 22.41
C PHE A 391 6.57 9.56 21.86
N ASP A 392 7.04 9.14 20.69
CA ASP A 392 7.81 10.01 19.82
C ASP A 392 7.20 11.41 19.90
N GLU A 393 7.91 12.32 20.54
CA GLU A 393 7.75 13.73 20.27
C GLU A 393 7.76 13.82 18.74
N ILE A 394 6.57 13.97 18.18
CA ILE A 394 6.45 14.39 16.79
C ILE A 394 7.05 15.80 16.84
N ASP A 395 8.37 15.85 16.62
CA ASP A 395 9.06 17.08 16.37
C ASP A 395 8.31 17.76 15.23
N ASN A 396 7.51 18.77 15.57
CA ASN A 396 6.77 19.59 14.61
C ASN A 396 7.70 20.33 13.64
N ASP A 397 9.01 20.26 13.87
CA ASP A 397 10.03 20.87 13.01
C ASP A 397 10.37 20.03 11.76
N ASP A 398 9.93 18.75 11.67
CA ASP A 398 10.12 17.89 10.49
C ASP A 398 8.89 17.84 9.56
N LEU A 399 7.91 18.70 9.75
CA LEU A 399 6.69 18.76 8.92
C LEU A 399 6.80 19.77 7.77
N PHE A 400 8.02 20.23 7.43
CA PHE A 400 8.24 21.10 6.26
C PHE A 400 9.12 20.44 5.20
#